data_dc37958ad3439af6ed10e25a2a7a43e9
#
_entry.id   dc37958ad3439af6ed10e25a2a7a43e9
#
_cell.length_a   1.000
_cell.length_b   1.000
_cell.length_c   1.000
_cell.angle_alpha   90.00
_cell.angle_beta   90.00
_cell.angle_gamma   90.00
#
_symmetry.space_group_name_H-M   'P 1'
#
loop_
_entity.id
_entity.type
_entity.pdbx_description
1 polymer ?
#
loop_
_entity_poly.entity_id
_entity_poly.type
_entity_poly.pdbx_seq_one_letter_code
_entity_poly.pdbx_strand_id
1 'polypeptide(L)'
;MLTLDFPGSRTLIDTIDEAMSKDSTPAITDSLRNGLCKLIRSNQVKLPACVFEANEGHYARRELYCSEDHGYCVVAMTWGPGQGTLIHDHDGMWCVEGVWNGALEVVQYERMENEDARYHFRPVGSIQAGPGSAGSLIPPHEYHTIRNPSDADIAVSLHIYSGRMTRCAVFQPLPDDGWYHRDERQLGLDQVH
;
A
#
# COMPACT_ATOMS: atom_id res chain seq x y z
N MET A 1 9.35 -4.73 16.24
CA MET A 1 10.84 -4.60 16.29
C MET A 1 11.30 -3.91 15.03
N LEU A 2 12.23 -2.96 15.10
CA LEU A 2 12.80 -2.29 13.92
C LEU A 2 13.59 -3.33 13.12
N THR A 3 13.22 -3.55 11.87
CA THR A 3 13.93 -4.48 10.98
C THR A 3 15.24 -3.84 10.48
N LEU A 4 15.21 -2.50 10.33
CA LEU A 4 16.36 -1.69 9.91
C LEU A 4 16.41 -0.37 10.67
N ASP A 5 17.62 0.07 11.04
CA ASP A 5 17.88 1.44 11.50
C ASP A 5 18.33 2.29 10.30
N PHE A 6 17.62 3.39 10.05
CA PHE A 6 17.88 4.32 8.96
C PHE A 6 17.61 5.78 9.40
N PRO A 7 18.22 6.77 8.76
CA PRO A 7 18.05 8.17 9.15
C PRO A 7 16.58 8.60 9.13
N GLY A 8 16.07 9.03 10.29
CA GLY A 8 14.68 9.46 10.48
C GLY A 8 13.69 8.30 10.79
N SER A 9 14.16 7.06 10.96
CA SER A 9 13.30 5.93 11.32
C SER A 9 12.49 6.21 12.59
N ARG A 10 13.09 6.79 13.61
CA ARG A 10 12.38 7.19 14.82
C ARG A 10 11.29 8.21 14.54
N THR A 11 11.56 9.25 13.74
CA THR A 11 10.57 10.26 13.35
C THR A 11 9.38 9.65 12.62
N LEU A 12 9.64 8.66 11.75
CA LEU A 12 8.58 7.91 11.06
C LEU A 12 7.70 7.16 12.07
N ILE A 13 8.32 6.40 12.99
CA ILE A 13 7.61 5.61 14.00
C ILE A 13 6.82 6.52 14.94
N ASP A 14 7.42 7.57 15.49
CA ASP A 14 6.75 8.51 16.40
C ASP A 14 5.53 9.16 15.71
N THR A 15 5.62 9.49 14.41
CA THR A 15 4.50 10.03 13.64
C THR A 15 3.36 9.02 13.51
N ILE A 16 3.69 7.73 13.29
CA ILE A 16 2.67 6.67 13.18
C ILE A 16 2.05 6.39 14.55
N ASP A 17 2.86 6.27 15.62
CA ASP A 17 2.39 6.02 16.98
C ASP A 17 1.46 7.14 17.47
N GLU A 18 1.77 8.40 17.16
CA GLU A 18 0.88 9.54 17.44
C GLU A 18 -0.47 9.39 16.71
N ALA A 19 -0.45 8.97 15.45
CA ALA A 19 -1.68 8.72 14.70
C ALA A 19 -2.48 7.55 15.28
N MET A 20 -1.81 6.47 15.69
CA MET A 20 -2.45 5.29 16.30
C MET A 20 -3.11 5.59 17.64
N SER A 21 -2.76 6.68 18.30
CA SER A 21 -3.40 7.13 19.56
C SER A 21 -4.79 7.74 19.37
N LYS A 22 -5.29 7.91 18.16
CA LYS A 22 -6.62 8.48 17.87
C LYS A 22 -7.74 7.45 18.14
N ASP A 23 -8.94 7.95 18.41
CA ASP A 23 -10.06 7.16 18.94
C ASP A 23 -10.85 6.35 17.88
N SER A 24 -10.58 6.54 16.60
CA SER A 24 -11.33 5.89 15.53
C SER A 24 -10.50 5.65 14.28
N THR A 25 -10.85 4.59 13.51
CA THR A 25 -10.18 4.28 12.23
C THR A 25 -10.13 5.47 11.28
N PRO A 26 -11.19 6.24 11.03
CA PRO A 26 -11.08 7.44 10.19
C PRO A 26 -10.09 8.47 10.72
N ALA A 27 -10.09 8.73 12.03
CA ALA A 27 -9.17 9.70 12.64
C ALA A 27 -7.71 9.22 12.57
N ILE A 28 -7.47 7.91 12.78
CA ILE A 28 -6.15 7.28 12.62
C ILE A 28 -5.66 7.45 11.19
N THR A 29 -6.45 7.01 10.21
CA THR A 29 -6.05 7.00 8.80
C THR A 29 -5.88 8.41 8.23
N ASP A 30 -6.69 9.38 8.64
CA ASP A 30 -6.52 10.79 8.27
C ASP A 30 -5.25 11.39 8.88
N SER A 31 -4.95 11.08 10.14
CA SER A 31 -3.71 11.50 10.81
C SER A 31 -2.49 10.90 10.11
N LEU A 32 -2.51 9.59 9.81
CA LEU A 32 -1.44 8.90 9.08
C LEU A 32 -1.21 9.50 7.69
N ARG A 33 -2.28 9.71 6.92
CA ARG A 33 -2.20 10.31 5.59
C ARG A 33 -1.53 11.69 5.63
N ASN A 34 -1.96 12.55 6.55
CA ASN A 34 -1.38 13.88 6.73
C ASN A 34 0.08 13.82 7.22
N GLY A 35 0.39 12.89 8.13
CA GLY A 35 1.73 12.64 8.64
C GLY A 35 2.68 12.18 7.54
N LEU A 36 2.29 11.17 6.74
CA LEU A 36 3.08 10.70 5.60
C LEU A 36 3.36 11.79 4.58
N CYS A 37 2.35 12.56 4.19
CA CYS A 37 2.53 13.69 3.26
C CYS A 37 3.58 14.69 3.77
N LYS A 38 3.58 15.00 5.07
CA LYS A 38 4.56 15.91 5.69
C LYS A 38 5.95 15.28 5.72
N LEU A 39 6.07 14.04 6.15
CA LEU A 39 7.36 13.33 6.23
C LEU A 39 8.05 13.23 4.87
N ILE A 40 7.30 12.84 3.84
CA ILE A 40 7.85 12.71 2.49
C ILE A 40 8.36 14.06 1.97
N ARG A 41 7.58 15.13 2.15
CA ARG A 41 7.94 16.48 1.72
C ARG A 41 9.08 17.10 2.52
N SER A 42 9.20 16.77 3.80
CA SER A 42 10.23 17.34 4.69
C SER A 42 11.62 16.77 4.43
N ASN A 43 11.71 15.64 3.75
CA ASN A 43 12.95 14.91 3.48
C ASN A 43 13.75 14.53 4.76
N GLN A 44 13.07 14.46 5.92
CA GLN A 44 13.69 14.12 7.22
C GLN A 44 13.93 12.63 7.38
N VAL A 45 13.17 11.81 6.64
CA VAL A 45 13.30 10.35 6.63
C VAL A 45 14.01 9.95 5.35
N LYS A 46 15.04 9.11 5.47
CA LYS A 46 15.79 8.54 4.36
C LYS A 46 15.59 7.03 4.37
N LEU A 47 14.72 6.54 3.50
CA LEU A 47 14.50 5.10 3.39
C LEU A 47 15.81 4.37 3.07
N PRO A 48 15.99 3.12 3.54
CA PRO A 48 17.16 2.30 3.24
C PRO A 48 17.42 2.13 1.75
N ALA A 49 18.67 2.01 1.34
CA ALA A 49 19.05 1.89 -0.07
C ALA A 49 18.35 0.72 -0.78
N CYS A 50 18.22 -0.42 -0.10
CA CYS A 50 17.55 -1.61 -0.63
C CYS A 50 16.08 -1.35 -1.06
N VAL A 51 15.41 -0.36 -0.45
CA VAL A 51 14.04 0.03 -0.85
C VAL A 51 13.99 0.59 -2.27
N PHE A 52 15.10 1.03 -2.84
CA PHE A 52 15.18 1.54 -4.21
C PHE A 52 15.68 0.49 -5.22
N GLU A 53 15.79 -0.76 -4.81
CA GLU A 53 16.17 -1.90 -5.66
C GLU A 53 14.91 -2.64 -6.13
N ALA A 54 14.62 -2.54 -7.43
CA ALA A 54 13.50 -3.25 -8.04
C ALA A 54 13.80 -4.75 -8.16
N ASN A 55 12.74 -5.57 -8.06
CA ASN A 55 12.78 -6.97 -8.43
C ASN A 55 12.14 -7.10 -9.83
N GLU A 56 12.81 -7.78 -10.76
CA GLU A 56 12.30 -7.95 -12.14
C GLU A 56 11.05 -8.84 -12.21
N GLY A 57 10.93 -9.79 -11.29
CA GLY A 57 9.86 -10.80 -11.31
C GLY A 57 8.55 -10.33 -10.65
N HIS A 58 8.60 -9.34 -9.76
CA HIS A 58 7.45 -8.83 -9.01
C HIS A 58 7.77 -7.48 -8.38
N TYR A 59 6.75 -6.70 -7.98
CA TYR A 59 6.98 -5.54 -7.14
C TYR A 59 7.49 -6.00 -5.76
N ALA A 60 8.60 -5.43 -5.30
CA ALA A 60 9.22 -5.86 -4.06
C ALA A 60 8.47 -5.32 -2.84
N ARG A 61 8.35 -6.14 -1.79
CA ARG A 61 7.70 -5.81 -0.51
C ARG A 61 8.70 -6.00 0.62
N ARG A 62 9.09 -4.91 1.29
CA ARG A 62 10.08 -4.93 2.37
C ARG A 62 9.48 -4.39 3.66
N GLU A 63 9.37 -5.24 4.68
CA GLU A 63 8.90 -4.83 5.99
C GLU A 63 10.00 -4.01 6.70
N LEU A 64 9.71 -2.75 6.99
CA LEU A 64 10.63 -1.85 7.69
C LEU A 64 10.42 -1.90 9.20
N TYR A 65 9.16 -2.06 9.63
CA TYR A 65 8.81 -2.04 11.04
C TYR A 65 7.44 -2.69 11.27
N CYS A 66 7.29 -3.39 12.39
CA CYS A 66 6.00 -3.79 12.94
C CYS A 66 5.95 -3.46 14.42
N SER A 67 4.84 -2.85 14.84
CA SER A 67 4.52 -2.58 16.24
C SER A 67 3.48 -3.59 16.73
N GLU A 68 3.86 -4.46 17.65
CA GLU A 68 2.92 -5.37 18.31
C GLU A 68 2.04 -4.61 19.30
N ASP A 69 2.60 -3.59 19.97
CA ASP A 69 1.89 -2.78 20.98
C ASP A 69 0.78 -1.94 20.35
N HIS A 70 1.00 -1.39 19.16
CA HIS A 70 0.04 -0.55 18.44
C HIS A 70 -0.68 -1.29 17.30
N GLY A 71 -0.31 -2.53 16.99
CA GLY A 71 -0.99 -3.37 16.02
C GLY A 71 -0.89 -2.87 14.58
N TYR A 72 0.27 -2.37 14.13
CA TYR A 72 0.48 -1.96 12.75
C TYR A 72 1.81 -2.45 12.17
N CYS A 73 1.89 -2.55 10.85
CA CYS A 73 3.13 -2.83 10.12
C CYS A 73 3.37 -1.82 9.01
N VAL A 74 4.65 -1.50 8.80
CA VAL A 74 5.14 -0.57 7.77
C VAL A 74 5.90 -1.36 6.72
N VAL A 75 5.42 -1.32 5.49
CA VAL A 75 6.01 -2.02 4.34
C VAL A 75 6.36 -1.01 3.25
N ALA A 76 7.62 -0.99 2.84
CA ALA A 76 8.03 -0.28 1.64
C ALA A 76 7.81 -1.17 0.42
N MET A 77 7.19 -0.62 -0.62
CA MET A 77 7.01 -1.30 -1.89
C MET A 77 7.78 -0.61 -3.00
N THR A 78 8.51 -1.41 -3.78
CA THR A 78 9.26 -0.95 -4.94
C THR A 78 8.66 -1.52 -6.20
N TRP A 79 8.23 -0.65 -7.07
CA TRP A 79 7.56 -0.95 -8.33
C TRP A 79 8.53 -0.74 -9.48
N GLY A 80 8.97 -1.82 -10.12
CA GLY A 80 9.69 -1.74 -11.39
C GLY A 80 8.83 -1.16 -12.51
N PRO A 81 9.41 -0.82 -13.67
CA PRO A 81 8.68 -0.32 -14.82
C PRO A 81 7.49 -1.22 -15.19
N GLY A 82 6.30 -0.64 -15.31
CA GLY A 82 5.08 -1.34 -15.70
C GLY A 82 4.49 -2.30 -14.66
N GLN A 83 5.14 -2.54 -13.53
CA GLN A 83 4.64 -3.44 -12.49
C GLN A 83 3.39 -2.87 -11.81
N GLY A 84 2.48 -3.76 -11.41
CA GLY A 84 1.25 -3.38 -10.74
C GLY A 84 0.51 -4.57 -10.15
N THR A 85 -0.67 -4.30 -9.60
CA THR A 85 -1.54 -5.29 -8.97
C THR A 85 -2.80 -5.54 -9.80
N LEU A 86 -3.41 -6.70 -9.59
CA LEU A 86 -4.83 -6.90 -9.87
C LEU A 86 -5.68 -6.12 -8.86
N ILE A 87 -6.99 -6.05 -9.07
CA ILE A 87 -7.92 -5.62 -8.02
C ILE A 87 -7.71 -6.55 -6.83
N HIS A 88 -7.57 -5.98 -5.65
CA HIS A 88 -7.34 -6.74 -4.42
C HIS A 88 -7.97 -6.08 -3.20
N ASP A 89 -8.07 -6.86 -2.13
CA ASP A 89 -8.41 -6.39 -0.79
C ASP A 89 -7.17 -6.39 0.13
N HIS A 90 -7.37 -6.07 1.40
CA HIS A 90 -6.31 -6.06 2.41
C HIS A 90 -6.57 -7.02 3.58
N ASP A 91 -7.26 -8.15 3.33
CA ASP A 91 -7.62 -9.16 4.36
C ASP A 91 -8.34 -8.52 5.58
N GLY A 92 -9.23 -7.55 5.31
CA GLY A 92 -9.99 -6.84 6.35
C GLY A 92 -9.23 -5.72 7.07
N MET A 93 -7.97 -5.50 6.74
CA MET A 93 -7.16 -4.41 7.31
C MET A 93 -7.39 -3.09 6.55
N TRP A 94 -7.35 -1.98 7.28
CA TRP A 94 -7.16 -0.70 6.62
C TRP A 94 -5.68 -0.52 6.22
N CYS A 95 -5.46 0.26 5.17
CA CYS A 95 -4.14 0.65 4.70
C CYS A 95 -4.08 2.17 4.48
N VAL A 96 -2.97 2.78 4.85
CA VAL A 96 -2.60 4.12 4.40
C VAL A 96 -1.33 4.00 3.59
N GLU A 97 -1.36 4.48 2.35
CA GLU A 97 -0.24 4.41 1.43
C GLU A 97 0.22 5.80 1.00
N GLY A 98 1.52 6.00 0.91
CA GLY A 98 2.11 7.25 0.45
C GLY A 98 3.18 7.02 -0.61
N VAL A 99 3.17 7.84 -1.67
CA VAL A 99 4.17 7.78 -2.74
C VAL A 99 5.44 8.50 -2.28
N TRP A 100 6.53 7.74 -2.21
CA TRP A 100 7.84 8.23 -1.77
C TRP A 100 8.70 8.72 -2.93
N ASN A 101 8.69 7.98 -4.03
CA ASN A 101 9.46 8.28 -5.24
C ASN A 101 8.70 7.82 -6.49
N GLY A 102 8.95 8.50 -7.63
CA GLY A 102 8.28 8.19 -8.88
C GLY A 102 6.82 8.58 -8.90
N ALA A 103 6.02 7.91 -9.72
CA ALA A 103 4.57 8.11 -9.82
C ALA A 103 3.86 6.77 -9.83
N LEU A 104 2.67 6.72 -9.25
CA LEU A 104 1.80 5.54 -9.25
C LEU A 104 0.42 5.92 -9.77
N GLU A 105 -0.14 5.07 -10.62
CA GLU A 105 -1.54 5.13 -11.01
C GLU A 105 -2.35 4.25 -10.07
N VAL A 106 -3.38 4.83 -9.43
CA VAL A 106 -4.29 4.12 -8.53
C VAL A 106 -5.70 4.22 -9.10
N VAL A 107 -6.32 3.07 -9.34
CA VAL A 107 -7.73 3.00 -9.75
C VAL A 107 -8.54 2.37 -8.64
N GLN A 108 -9.52 3.10 -8.13
CA GLN A 108 -10.46 2.61 -7.12
C GLN A 108 -11.65 1.92 -7.77
N TYR A 109 -12.12 0.88 -7.10
CA TYR A 109 -13.26 0.08 -7.54
C TYR A 109 -14.31 -0.04 -6.44
N GLU A 110 -15.55 -0.01 -6.85
CA GLU A 110 -16.69 -0.36 -6.02
C GLU A 110 -17.10 -1.80 -6.33
N ARG A 111 -17.22 -2.63 -5.29
CA ARG A 111 -17.79 -3.96 -5.42
C ARG A 111 -19.30 -3.86 -5.50
N MET A 112 -19.84 -4.33 -6.60
CA MET A 112 -21.28 -4.43 -6.85
C MET A 112 -21.84 -5.74 -6.29
N GLU A 113 -23.06 -6.10 -6.66
CA GLU A 113 -23.65 -7.40 -6.30
C GLU A 113 -22.84 -8.56 -6.90
N ASN A 114 -22.76 -9.67 -6.17
CA ASN A 114 -22.11 -10.89 -6.62
C ASN A 114 -23.16 -11.86 -7.19
N GLU A 115 -22.77 -12.63 -8.19
CA GLU A 115 -23.56 -13.74 -8.71
C GLU A 115 -22.75 -15.04 -8.57
N ASP A 116 -23.24 -16.01 -7.80
CA ASP A 116 -22.53 -17.25 -7.49
C ASP A 116 -21.10 -16.97 -6.93
N ALA A 117 -20.07 -17.50 -7.58
CA ALA A 117 -18.66 -17.27 -7.22
C ALA A 117 -18.01 -16.16 -8.03
N ARG A 118 -18.77 -15.36 -8.79
CA ARG A 118 -18.27 -14.24 -9.59
C ARG A 118 -18.51 -12.92 -8.88
N TYR A 119 -17.56 -12.03 -9.01
CA TYR A 119 -17.56 -10.69 -8.39
C TYR A 119 -17.65 -9.64 -9.49
N HIS A 120 -18.51 -8.67 -9.28
CA HIS A 120 -18.65 -7.55 -10.21
C HIS A 120 -18.04 -6.29 -9.59
N PHE A 121 -17.11 -5.65 -10.32
CA PHE A 121 -16.49 -4.39 -9.92
C PHE A 121 -16.73 -3.31 -10.96
N ARG A 122 -16.93 -2.10 -10.45
CA ARG A 122 -17.05 -0.89 -11.26
C ARG A 122 -15.94 0.09 -10.86
N PRO A 123 -15.12 0.62 -11.80
CA PRO A 123 -14.18 1.67 -11.48
C PRO A 123 -14.95 2.95 -11.08
N VAL A 124 -14.53 3.58 -9.99
CA VAL A 124 -15.15 4.79 -9.46
C VAL A 124 -14.23 6.01 -9.47
N GLY A 125 -12.94 5.81 -9.68
CA GLY A 125 -11.97 6.89 -9.80
C GLY A 125 -10.60 6.38 -10.21
N SER A 126 -9.83 7.25 -10.85
CA SER A 126 -8.41 7.03 -11.17
C SER A 126 -7.63 8.28 -10.83
N ILE A 127 -6.49 8.12 -10.19
CA ILE A 127 -5.57 9.19 -9.86
C ILE A 127 -4.14 8.81 -10.24
N GLN A 128 -3.35 9.80 -10.65
CA GLN A 128 -1.89 9.70 -10.69
C GLN A 128 -1.32 10.35 -9.44
N ALA A 129 -0.72 9.54 -8.58
CA ALA A 129 -0.14 9.97 -7.33
C ALA A 129 1.38 10.14 -7.48
N GLY A 130 1.89 11.31 -7.16
CA GLY A 130 3.32 11.61 -7.14
C GLY A 130 3.87 11.72 -5.71
N PRO A 131 5.19 11.99 -5.55
CA PRO A 131 5.82 12.07 -4.25
C PRO A 131 5.14 13.08 -3.31
N GLY A 132 4.88 12.66 -2.08
CA GLY A 132 4.16 13.45 -1.09
C GLY A 132 2.63 13.38 -1.20
N SER A 133 2.08 12.52 -2.09
CA SER A 133 0.67 12.12 -2.06
C SER A 133 0.48 10.95 -1.10
N ALA A 134 -0.66 10.89 -0.44
CA ALA A 134 -1.07 9.73 0.36
C ALA A 134 -2.58 9.50 0.28
N GLY A 135 -2.98 8.23 0.28
CA GLY A 135 -4.36 7.75 0.28
C GLY A 135 -4.65 6.83 1.45
N SER A 136 -5.92 6.66 1.78
CA SER A 136 -6.39 5.69 2.78
C SER A 136 -7.41 4.75 2.14
N LEU A 137 -7.28 3.48 2.45
CA LEU A 137 -8.08 2.37 1.95
C LEU A 137 -8.69 1.67 3.17
N ILE A 138 -10.00 1.81 3.33
CA ILE A 138 -10.71 1.34 4.53
C ILE A 138 -11.83 0.39 4.09
N PRO A 139 -11.85 -0.87 4.58
CA PRO A 139 -12.92 -1.79 4.29
C PRO A 139 -14.30 -1.22 4.65
N PRO A 140 -15.34 -1.46 3.81
CA PRO A 140 -15.36 -2.32 2.64
C PRO A 140 -15.05 -1.58 1.31
N HIS A 141 -14.41 -0.40 1.34
CA HIS A 141 -14.16 0.46 0.19
C HIS A 141 -12.67 0.49 -0.22
N GLU A 142 -11.94 -0.59 0.07
CA GLU A 142 -10.50 -0.70 -0.13
C GLU A 142 -10.08 -1.21 -1.51
N TYR A 143 -11.02 -1.69 -2.33
CA TYR A 143 -10.70 -2.33 -3.61
C TYR A 143 -10.05 -1.36 -4.59
N HIS A 144 -8.86 -1.70 -5.03
CA HIS A 144 -8.11 -0.88 -5.96
C HIS A 144 -7.09 -1.69 -6.76
N THR A 145 -6.56 -1.08 -7.81
CA THR A 145 -5.31 -1.45 -8.46
C THR A 145 -4.30 -0.34 -8.25
N ILE A 146 -3.02 -0.70 -8.16
CA ILE A 146 -1.91 0.24 -8.13
C ILE A 146 -0.87 -0.21 -9.16
N ARG A 147 -0.31 0.73 -9.91
CA ARG A 147 0.62 0.44 -11.00
C ARG A 147 1.66 1.55 -11.13
N ASN A 148 2.90 1.17 -11.43
CA ASN A 148 3.90 2.10 -11.94
C ASN A 148 3.68 2.31 -13.45
N PRO A 149 3.28 3.51 -13.90
CA PRO A 149 3.03 3.78 -15.30
C PRO A 149 4.30 4.04 -16.12
N SER A 150 5.47 4.18 -15.48
CA SER A 150 6.75 4.42 -16.17
C SER A 150 7.23 3.17 -16.90
N ASP A 151 7.83 3.36 -18.07
CA ASP A 151 8.49 2.29 -18.84
C ASP A 151 9.99 2.14 -18.49
N ALA A 152 10.55 3.07 -17.69
CA ALA A 152 11.99 3.12 -17.41
C ALA A 152 12.33 3.28 -15.93
N ASP A 153 11.54 4.05 -15.18
CA ASP A 153 11.86 4.43 -13.81
C ASP A 153 11.11 3.60 -12.79
N ILE A 154 11.72 3.40 -11.62
CA ILE A 154 11.05 2.78 -10.47
C ILE A 154 10.13 3.80 -9.77
N ALA A 155 9.09 3.27 -9.12
CA ALA A 155 8.35 4.00 -8.11
C ALA A 155 8.51 3.33 -6.74
N VAL A 156 8.38 4.11 -5.67
CA VAL A 156 8.45 3.62 -4.29
C VAL A 156 7.26 4.18 -3.51
N SER A 157 6.57 3.31 -2.81
CA SER A 157 5.50 3.69 -1.88
C SER A 157 5.72 3.08 -0.50
N LEU A 158 5.21 3.76 0.52
CA LEU A 158 5.20 3.29 1.89
C LEU A 158 3.77 2.97 2.29
N HIS A 159 3.55 1.76 2.77
CA HIS A 159 2.24 1.24 3.17
C HIS A 159 2.22 0.97 4.67
N ILE A 160 1.20 1.49 5.36
CA ILE A 160 0.96 1.24 6.78
C ILE A 160 -0.36 0.47 6.88
N TYR A 161 -0.29 -0.75 7.37
CA TYR A 161 -1.43 -1.65 7.57
C TYR A 161 -1.79 -1.75 9.04
N SER A 162 -3.08 -1.95 9.35
CA SER A 162 -3.54 -2.26 10.72
C SER A 162 -3.23 -3.70 11.15
N GLY A 163 -2.04 -4.18 10.82
CA GLY A 163 -1.55 -5.50 11.15
C GLY A 163 -0.56 -6.01 10.11
N ARG A 164 -0.10 -7.24 10.29
CA ARG A 164 0.81 -7.91 9.35
C ARG A 164 0.03 -8.57 8.23
N MET A 165 0.09 -7.99 7.05
CA MET A 165 -0.60 -8.49 5.85
C MET A 165 0.21 -9.60 5.18
N THR A 166 -0.21 -10.85 5.37
CA THR A 166 0.44 -12.05 4.82
C THR A 166 -0.30 -12.66 3.64
N ARG A 167 -1.53 -12.24 3.39
CA ARG A 167 -2.37 -12.69 2.28
C ARG A 167 -3.35 -11.59 1.87
N CYS A 168 -3.94 -11.72 0.69
CA CYS A 168 -5.05 -10.90 0.21
C CYS A 168 -5.90 -11.69 -0.78
N ALA A 169 -7.16 -11.28 -0.97
CA ALA A 169 -7.89 -11.69 -2.15
C ALA A 169 -7.45 -10.86 -3.35
N VAL A 170 -7.27 -11.52 -4.48
CA VAL A 170 -7.05 -10.89 -5.79
C VAL A 170 -8.18 -11.30 -6.72
N PHE A 171 -8.55 -10.42 -7.63
CA PHE A 171 -9.68 -10.61 -8.51
C PHE A 171 -9.20 -10.64 -9.97
N GLN A 172 -9.24 -11.85 -10.55
CA GLN A 172 -8.85 -12.11 -11.93
C GLN A 172 -9.99 -11.74 -12.87
N PRO A 173 -9.76 -10.93 -13.92
CA PRO A 173 -10.80 -10.56 -14.86
C PRO A 173 -11.31 -11.80 -15.62
N LEU A 174 -12.62 -11.88 -15.79
CA LEU A 174 -13.28 -12.85 -16.66
C LEU A 174 -13.51 -12.26 -18.06
N PRO A 175 -13.80 -13.09 -19.08
CA PRO A 175 -14.10 -12.60 -20.43
C PRO A 175 -15.31 -11.64 -20.48
N ASP A 176 -16.26 -11.80 -19.56
CA ASP A 176 -17.42 -10.92 -19.43
C ASP A 176 -16.99 -9.61 -18.72
N ASP A 177 -17.27 -8.48 -19.34
CA ASP A 177 -16.83 -7.17 -18.88
C ASP A 177 -17.33 -6.85 -17.46
N GLY A 178 -16.40 -6.42 -16.61
CA GLY A 178 -16.69 -6.07 -15.22
C GLY A 178 -16.82 -7.25 -14.24
N TRP A 179 -16.71 -8.51 -14.73
CA TRP A 179 -16.78 -9.70 -13.89
C TRP A 179 -15.41 -10.29 -13.59
N TYR A 180 -15.24 -10.85 -12.40
CA TYR A 180 -13.96 -11.32 -11.86
C TYR A 180 -14.14 -12.63 -11.09
N HIS A 181 -13.12 -13.47 -11.11
CA HIS A 181 -12.96 -14.62 -10.23
C HIS A 181 -12.06 -14.22 -9.05
N ARG A 182 -12.43 -14.66 -7.83
CA ARG A 182 -11.66 -14.40 -6.62
C ARG A 182 -10.67 -15.53 -6.36
N ASP A 183 -9.39 -15.17 -6.22
CA ASP A 183 -8.32 -16.04 -5.75
C ASP A 183 -7.74 -15.51 -4.45
N GLU A 184 -7.12 -16.38 -3.65
CA GLU A 184 -6.31 -15.99 -2.51
C GLU A 184 -4.83 -16.00 -2.89
N ARG A 185 -4.13 -14.93 -2.57
CA ARG A 185 -2.69 -14.80 -2.78
C ARG A 185 -1.96 -14.71 -1.46
N GLN A 186 -0.99 -15.61 -1.25
CA GLN A 186 -0.02 -15.47 -0.17
C GLN A 186 1.01 -14.40 -0.54
N LEU A 187 1.35 -13.55 0.41
CA LEU A 187 2.23 -12.40 0.22
C LEU A 187 3.56 -12.65 0.93
N GLY A 188 4.63 -12.73 0.13
CA GLY A 188 5.99 -12.80 0.64
C GLY A 188 6.58 -11.43 0.98
N LEU A 189 7.74 -11.44 1.62
CA LEU A 189 8.58 -10.27 1.86
C LEU A 189 9.93 -10.49 1.20
N ASP A 190 10.43 -9.45 0.54
CA ASP A 190 11.79 -9.40 0.03
C ASP A 190 12.77 -9.06 1.15
N GLN A 191 14.03 -9.44 0.97
CA GLN A 191 15.07 -9.21 1.97
C GLN A 191 15.37 -7.72 2.15
N VAL A 192 15.69 -7.36 3.37
CA VAL A 192 16.22 -6.05 3.78
C VAL A 192 17.68 -6.24 4.16
N HIS A 193 18.57 -5.49 3.54
CA HIS A 193 20.03 -5.56 3.75
C HIS A 193 20.58 -4.28 4.34
#